data_52c1634c576b6cc2309fefd6826c0e73
#
_entry.id   52c1634c576b6cc2309fefd6826c0e73
#
_cell.length_a   1.000
_cell.length_b   1.000
_cell.length_c   1.000
_cell.angle_alpha   90.00
_cell.angle_beta   90.00
_cell.angle_gamma   90.00
#
_symmetry.space_group_name_H-M   'P 1'
#
loop_
_entity.id
_entity.type
_entity.pdbx_description
1 polymer ?
#
loop_
_entity_poly.entity_id
_entity_poly.type
_entity_poly.pdbx_seq_one_letter_code
_entity_poly.pdbx_strand_id
1 'polypeptide(L)'
;MKKISLRIFTITLALAAFCFAGCSKNEGAAQQAGQSVQAVQPTVRYKDGVYKAVSGIKDDWGGNAEVTITVKDGKITDCEFLSYEKDGTLKGEDYGKTDGVIKNAGLYKIAQNAIKNAENSGPKLVETQQLDKVDAIAGATVSYELFENVVGIALKQAKAE
;
A
#
# COMPACT_ATOMS: atom_id res chain seq x y z
N MET A 1 38.43 8.32 -20.72
CA MET A 1 38.37 9.71 -20.27
C MET A 1 37.26 10.42 -21.04
N LYS A 2 36.08 10.62 -20.43
CA LYS A 2 34.96 11.36 -21.04
C LYS A 2 34.70 12.59 -20.17
N LYS A 3 34.85 13.74 -20.77
CA LYS A 3 34.72 15.07 -20.14
C LYS A 3 33.25 15.39 -19.92
N ILE A 4 32.89 15.69 -18.65
CA ILE A 4 31.55 16.16 -18.25
C ILE A 4 31.55 17.68 -18.48
N SER A 5 30.67 18.15 -19.38
CA SER A 5 30.47 19.57 -19.67
C SER A 5 29.39 20.11 -18.73
N LEU A 6 29.85 21.00 -17.83
CA LEU A 6 29.00 21.77 -16.91
C LEU A 6 28.40 22.96 -17.68
N ARG A 7 27.09 22.96 -17.94
CA ARG A 7 26.36 24.09 -18.50
C ARG A 7 25.77 24.93 -17.37
N ILE A 8 26.36 26.06 -17.13
CA ILE A 8 25.87 27.11 -16.25
C ILE A 8 24.73 27.82 -16.97
N PHE A 9 23.52 27.79 -16.39
CA PHE A 9 22.37 28.54 -16.90
C PHE A 9 22.20 29.79 -16.06
N THR A 10 22.62 30.91 -16.63
CA THR A 10 22.43 32.25 -16.06
C THR A 10 21.00 32.73 -16.36
N ILE A 11 20.20 32.90 -15.32
CA ILE A 11 18.86 33.50 -15.43
C ILE A 11 19.02 35.01 -15.13
N THR A 12 18.82 35.82 -16.14
CA THR A 12 18.75 37.28 -16.06
C THR A 12 17.42 37.73 -15.48
N LEU A 13 17.51 38.48 -14.39
CA LEU A 13 16.39 39.14 -13.70
C LEU A 13 16.00 40.41 -14.47
N ALA A 14 14.79 40.46 -15.04
CA ALA A 14 14.20 41.66 -15.62
C ALA A 14 13.20 42.25 -14.62
N LEU A 15 13.57 43.44 -14.11
CA LEU A 15 12.78 44.27 -13.22
C LEU A 15 11.84 45.14 -14.07
N ALA A 16 10.52 44.95 -13.97
CA ALA A 16 9.53 45.87 -14.54
C ALA A 16 8.71 46.48 -13.41
N ALA A 17 9.01 47.76 -13.12
CA ALA A 17 8.21 48.58 -12.22
C ALA A 17 6.97 49.09 -12.97
N PHE A 18 5.80 48.84 -12.43
CA PHE A 18 4.56 49.49 -12.83
C PHE A 18 3.95 50.22 -11.63
N CYS A 19 4.16 51.54 -11.62
CA CYS A 19 3.42 52.43 -10.72
C CYS A 19 2.03 52.70 -11.30
N PHE A 20 0.98 52.37 -10.57
CA PHE A 20 -0.34 53.01 -10.75
C PHE A 20 -0.83 53.54 -9.41
N ALA A 21 -0.82 54.86 -9.34
CA ALA A 21 -1.51 55.58 -8.27
C ALA A 21 -3.00 55.66 -8.60
N GLY A 22 -3.84 55.22 -7.67
CA GLY A 22 -5.31 55.35 -7.74
C GLY A 22 -5.89 55.28 -6.34
N CYS A 23 -6.10 56.42 -5.71
CA CYS A 23 -6.87 56.53 -4.48
C CYS A 23 -8.35 56.15 -4.72
N SER A 24 -8.92 55.27 -3.90
CA SER A 24 -10.31 55.37 -3.45
C SER A 24 -10.50 54.58 -2.16
N LYS A 25 -11.12 55.22 -1.20
CA LYS A 25 -11.57 54.69 0.09
C LYS A 25 -12.63 53.59 -0.10
N ASN A 26 -12.58 52.48 0.60
CA ASN A 26 -13.59 52.03 1.56
C ASN A 26 -13.21 50.69 2.21
N GLU A 27 -13.25 50.72 3.50
CA GLU A 27 -13.66 49.73 4.50
C GLU A 27 -13.59 48.22 4.22
N GLY A 28 -12.79 47.51 5.05
CA GLY A 28 -13.23 46.35 5.78
C GLY A 28 -13.47 45.06 4.96
N ALA A 29 -12.42 44.32 4.67
CA ALA A 29 -12.58 42.89 4.50
C ALA A 29 -11.36 42.16 5.09
N ALA A 30 -11.62 41.45 6.15
CA ALA A 30 -10.65 40.59 6.83
C ALA A 30 -9.99 39.62 5.83
N GLN A 31 -8.67 39.63 5.77
CA GLN A 31 -7.89 38.59 5.15
C GLN A 31 -8.08 37.31 5.95
N GLN A 32 -9.00 36.48 5.53
CA GLN A 32 -9.00 35.08 5.90
C GLN A 32 -7.80 34.42 5.20
N ALA A 33 -6.70 34.33 5.94
CA ALA A 33 -5.66 33.35 5.62
C ALA A 33 -6.34 31.98 5.58
N GLY A 34 -6.46 31.42 4.39
CA GLY A 34 -6.91 30.05 4.20
C GLY A 34 -5.88 29.10 4.83
N GLN A 35 -6.06 28.81 6.11
CA GLN A 35 -5.46 27.63 6.71
C GLN A 35 -6.10 26.44 6.01
N SER A 36 -5.34 25.80 5.14
CA SER A 36 -5.63 24.44 4.71
C SER A 36 -5.64 23.58 5.97
N VAL A 37 -6.82 23.31 6.50
CA VAL A 37 -7.02 22.29 7.53
C VAL A 37 -6.70 20.98 6.85
N GLN A 38 -5.44 20.55 6.93
CA GLN A 38 -5.10 19.16 6.66
C GLN A 38 -5.89 18.35 7.66
N ALA A 39 -6.88 17.60 7.16
CA ALA A 39 -7.59 16.64 7.97
C ALA A 39 -6.54 15.70 8.56
N VAL A 40 -6.30 15.83 9.86
CA VAL A 40 -5.45 14.90 10.62
C VAL A 40 -6.23 13.60 10.62
N GLN A 41 -5.90 12.71 9.66
CA GLN A 41 -6.40 11.34 9.71
C GLN A 41 -5.84 10.73 11.00
N PRO A 42 -6.69 10.07 11.82
CA PRO A 42 -6.22 9.40 13.01
C PRO A 42 -5.20 8.33 12.58
N THR A 43 -3.94 8.61 12.79
CA THR A 43 -2.88 7.63 12.58
C THR A 43 -3.03 6.58 13.67
N VAL A 44 -3.55 5.41 13.29
CA VAL A 44 -3.54 4.24 14.18
C VAL A 44 -2.09 3.97 14.54
N ARG A 45 -1.77 3.99 15.83
CA ARG A 45 -0.45 3.63 16.33
C ARG A 45 -0.48 2.17 16.75
N TYR A 46 0.55 1.45 16.34
CA TYR A 46 0.75 0.06 16.70
C TYR A 46 1.89 -0.05 17.71
N LYS A 47 1.91 -1.08 18.54
CA LYS A 47 3.07 -1.43 19.38
C LYS A 47 4.18 -1.98 18.50
N ASP A 48 5.42 -1.59 18.75
CA ASP A 48 6.58 -2.14 18.07
C ASP A 48 6.71 -3.64 18.31
N GLY A 49 7.03 -4.39 17.26
CA GLY A 49 7.15 -5.84 17.33
C GLY A 49 6.96 -6.53 15.99
N VAL A 50 7.01 -7.85 16.03
CA VAL A 50 6.71 -8.72 14.90
C VAL A 50 5.45 -9.54 15.23
N TYR A 51 4.44 -9.42 14.40
CA TYR A 51 3.14 -10.02 14.61
C TYR A 51 2.87 -11.06 13.52
N LYS A 52 2.60 -12.29 13.93
CA LYS A 52 2.29 -13.39 13.02
C LYS A 52 0.88 -13.85 13.23
N ALA A 53 0.21 -14.16 12.13
CA ALA A 53 -1.12 -14.73 12.18
C ALA A 53 -1.32 -15.73 11.03
N VAL A 54 -2.26 -16.66 11.25
CA VAL A 54 -2.78 -17.58 10.26
C VAL A 54 -4.24 -17.22 10.02
N SER A 55 -4.71 -17.31 8.79
CA SER A 55 -6.09 -16.96 8.45
C SER A 55 -7.09 -17.86 9.22
N GLY A 56 -8.12 -17.24 9.78
CA GLY A 56 -9.24 -17.94 10.41
C GLY A 56 -10.24 -18.51 9.42
N ILE A 57 -10.10 -18.16 8.14
CA ILE A 57 -10.93 -18.64 7.03
C ILE A 57 -10.07 -19.40 6.02
N LYS A 58 -10.73 -20.10 5.11
CA LYS A 58 -10.10 -20.81 4.00
C LYS A 58 -10.64 -20.30 2.69
N ASP A 59 -9.84 -20.43 1.63
CA ASP A 59 -10.34 -20.19 0.28
C ASP A 59 -11.26 -21.32 -0.22
N ASP A 60 -11.83 -21.13 -1.40
CA ASP A 60 -12.78 -22.08 -2.01
C ASP A 60 -12.20 -23.49 -2.25
N TRP A 61 -10.89 -23.63 -2.24
CA TRP A 61 -10.16 -24.91 -2.43
C TRP A 61 -9.61 -25.47 -1.12
N GLY A 62 -9.88 -24.81 0.01
CA GLY A 62 -9.48 -25.24 1.35
C GLY A 62 -8.07 -24.77 1.75
N GLY A 63 -7.45 -23.91 0.94
CA GLY A 63 -6.19 -23.26 1.26
C GLY A 63 -6.32 -22.22 2.35
N ASN A 64 -5.21 -21.77 2.90
CA ASN A 64 -5.14 -20.74 3.94
C ASN A 64 -4.03 -19.72 3.64
N ALA A 65 -3.86 -18.76 4.54
CA ALA A 65 -2.81 -17.76 4.44
C ALA A 65 -2.15 -17.49 5.79
N GLU A 66 -0.92 -17.00 5.72
CA GLU A 66 -0.15 -16.52 6.85
C GLU A 66 0.32 -15.09 6.57
N VAL A 67 0.49 -14.31 7.63
CA VAL A 67 1.10 -12.98 7.54
C VAL A 67 2.14 -12.81 8.63
N THR A 68 3.23 -12.12 8.28
CA THR A 68 4.19 -11.56 9.23
C THR A 68 4.23 -10.06 9.05
N ILE A 69 3.84 -9.30 10.07
CA ILE A 69 3.84 -7.83 10.07
C ILE A 69 4.92 -7.35 11.03
N THR A 70 5.82 -6.50 10.56
CA THR A 70 6.81 -5.83 11.39
C THR A 70 6.36 -4.39 11.65
N VAL A 71 6.31 -4.01 12.92
CA VAL A 71 6.03 -2.65 13.37
C VAL A 71 7.27 -2.06 14.02
N LYS A 72 7.63 -0.84 13.63
CA LYS A 72 8.71 -0.07 14.20
C LYS A 72 8.32 1.41 14.31
N ASP A 73 8.63 2.04 15.44
CA ASP A 73 8.28 3.43 15.72
C ASP A 73 6.77 3.72 15.58
N GLY A 74 5.94 2.71 15.91
CA GLY A 74 4.49 2.78 15.84
C GLY A 74 3.91 2.66 14.42
N LYS A 75 4.72 2.28 13.42
CA LYS A 75 4.33 2.15 12.02
C LYS A 75 4.62 0.76 11.48
N ILE A 76 3.79 0.30 10.57
CA ILE A 76 4.03 -0.93 9.80
C ILE A 76 5.20 -0.65 8.85
N THR A 77 6.30 -1.39 8.99
CA THR A 77 7.50 -1.24 8.15
C THR A 77 7.68 -2.39 7.17
N ASP A 78 7.02 -3.52 7.43
CA ASP A 78 7.04 -4.69 6.56
C ASP A 78 5.77 -5.51 6.73
N CYS A 79 5.33 -6.17 5.65
CA CYS A 79 4.19 -7.07 5.64
C CYS A 79 4.41 -8.16 4.60
N GLU A 80 4.82 -9.32 5.06
CA GLU A 80 4.96 -10.53 4.25
C GLU A 80 3.65 -11.33 4.31
N PHE A 81 3.03 -11.56 3.17
CA PHE A 81 1.82 -12.36 3.01
C PHE A 81 2.10 -13.60 2.19
N LEU A 82 1.79 -14.75 2.74
CA LEU A 82 1.98 -16.06 2.11
C LEU A 82 0.65 -16.80 2.05
N SER A 83 0.33 -17.43 0.92
CA SER A 83 -0.85 -18.27 0.78
C SER A 83 -0.48 -19.70 0.44
N TYR A 84 -1.26 -20.63 0.98
CA TYR A 84 -0.99 -22.06 0.91
C TYR A 84 -2.17 -22.81 0.32
N GLU A 85 -1.89 -23.92 -0.33
CA GLU A 85 -2.87 -24.90 -0.75
C GLU A 85 -3.41 -25.68 0.46
N LYS A 86 -4.44 -26.48 0.25
CA LYS A 86 -5.08 -27.29 1.30
C LYS A 86 -4.12 -28.26 1.99
N ASP A 87 -3.13 -28.76 1.28
CA ASP A 87 -2.11 -29.70 1.78
C ASP A 87 -0.93 -28.99 2.47
N GLY A 88 -0.94 -27.66 2.55
CA GLY A 88 0.13 -26.86 3.12
C GLY A 88 1.24 -26.47 2.15
N THR A 89 1.12 -26.80 0.87
CA THR A 89 2.07 -26.35 -0.15
C THR A 89 1.92 -24.85 -0.39
N LEU A 90 3.03 -24.12 -0.40
CA LEU A 90 3.03 -22.69 -0.73
C LEU A 90 2.55 -22.49 -2.17
N LYS A 91 1.58 -21.60 -2.35
CA LYS A 91 1.13 -21.20 -3.69
C LYS A 91 2.23 -20.39 -4.38
N GLY A 92 2.96 -21.03 -5.27
CA GLY A 92 4.06 -20.48 -6.04
C GLY A 92 3.89 -20.77 -7.54
N GLU A 93 5.02 -20.96 -8.24
CA GLU A 93 5.04 -21.19 -9.68
C GLU A 93 4.31 -22.48 -10.12
N ASP A 94 4.13 -23.43 -9.22
CA ASP A 94 3.42 -24.70 -9.51
C ASP A 94 1.91 -24.59 -9.28
N TYR A 95 1.45 -23.56 -8.60
CA TYR A 95 0.01 -23.34 -8.36
C TYR A 95 -0.76 -23.15 -9.67
N GLY A 96 -1.78 -23.96 -9.86
CA GLY A 96 -2.57 -24.01 -11.10
C GLY A 96 -2.04 -24.98 -12.15
N LYS A 97 -0.96 -25.72 -11.87
CA LYS A 97 -0.52 -26.88 -12.64
C LYS A 97 -1.26 -28.14 -12.17
N THR A 98 -1.31 -29.17 -13.01
CA THR A 98 -1.79 -30.50 -12.65
C THR A 98 -0.66 -31.49 -12.93
N ASP A 99 -0.20 -32.20 -11.91
CA ASP A 99 0.95 -33.12 -12.00
C ASP A 99 2.21 -32.42 -12.57
N GLY A 100 2.45 -31.17 -12.14
CA GLY A 100 3.58 -30.35 -12.60
C GLY A 100 3.47 -29.83 -14.04
N VAL A 101 2.32 -30.06 -14.72
CA VAL A 101 2.12 -29.67 -16.13
C VAL A 101 1.00 -28.62 -16.25
N ILE A 102 1.20 -27.62 -17.08
CA ILE A 102 0.17 -26.64 -17.43
C ILE A 102 -0.82 -27.29 -18.41
N LYS A 103 -1.90 -27.87 -17.88
CA LYS A 103 -2.96 -28.49 -18.70
C LYS A 103 -3.94 -27.47 -19.28
N ASN A 104 -4.10 -26.32 -18.63
CA ASN A 104 -4.91 -25.21 -19.09
C ASN A 104 -4.17 -23.89 -18.89
N ALA A 105 -3.65 -23.34 -19.98
CA ALA A 105 -2.86 -22.09 -19.94
C ALA A 105 -3.66 -20.88 -19.43
N GLY A 106 -4.97 -20.83 -19.70
CA GLY A 106 -5.84 -19.75 -19.24
C GLY A 106 -6.02 -19.77 -17.72
N LEU A 107 -6.36 -20.92 -17.15
CA LEU A 107 -6.51 -21.09 -15.70
C LEU A 107 -5.18 -20.90 -14.97
N TYR A 108 -4.08 -21.43 -15.50
CA TYR A 108 -2.75 -21.21 -14.94
C TYR A 108 -2.40 -19.71 -14.89
N LYS A 109 -2.64 -18.96 -15.97
CA LYS A 109 -2.42 -17.51 -15.99
C LYS A 109 -3.24 -16.79 -14.93
N ILE A 110 -4.52 -17.17 -14.73
CA ILE A 110 -5.36 -16.60 -13.69
C ILE A 110 -4.79 -16.89 -12.30
N ALA A 111 -4.38 -18.13 -12.04
CA ALA A 111 -3.77 -18.54 -10.78
C ALA A 111 -2.49 -17.75 -10.47
N GLN A 112 -1.57 -17.63 -11.44
CA GLN A 112 -0.34 -16.87 -11.28
C GLN A 112 -0.58 -15.36 -11.08
N ASN A 113 -1.57 -14.79 -11.78
CA ASN A 113 -1.96 -13.40 -11.55
C ASN A 113 -2.53 -13.18 -10.14
N ALA A 114 -3.31 -14.12 -9.62
CA ALA A 114 -3.86 -14.03 -8.27
C ALA A 114 -2.74 -14.02 -7.21
N ILE A 115 -1.70 -14.86 -7.36
CA ILE A 115 -0.53 -14.87 -6.47
C ILE A 115 0.19 -13.52 -6.53
N LYS A 116 0.56 -13.07 -7.73
CA LYS A 116 1.27 -11.81 -7.93
C LYS A 116 0.52 -10.61 -7.36
N ASN A 117 -0.81 -10.60 -7.49
CA ASN A 117 -1.65 -9.55 -6.95
C ASN A 117 -1.71 -9.62 -5.41
N ALA A 118 -1.75 -10.83 -4.85
CA ALA A 118 -1.70 -11.04 -3.41
C ALA A 118 -0.38 -10.55 -2.79
N GLU A 119 0.75 -10.81 -3.44
CA GLU A 119 2.08 -10.33 -3.04
C GLU A 119 2.15 -8.79 -2.96
N ASN A 120 1.42 -8.07 -3.82
CA ASN A 120 1.38 -6.61 -3.81
C ASN A 120 0.55 -6.02 -2.65
N SER A 121 -0.30 -6.79 -1.99
CA SER A 121 -1.15 -6.31 -0.89
C SER A 121 -0.34 -5.94 0.35
N GLY A 122 0.73 -6.68 0.65
CA GLY A 122 1.64 -6.37 1.76
C GLY A 122 2.32 -5.00 1.63
N PRO A 123 3.05 -4.72 0.54
CA PRO A 123 3.61 -3.40 0.25
C PRO A 123 2.57 -2.27 0.30
N LYS A 124 1.34 -2.52 -0.17
CA LYS A 124 0.26 -1.54 -0.12
C LYS A 124 -0.19 -1.23 1.31
N LEU A 125 -0.24 -2.23 2.18
CA LEU A 125 -0.50 -2.03 3.61
C LEU A 125 0.60 -1.19 4.26
N VAL A 126 1.86 -1.42 3.93
CA VAL A 126 2.99 -0.61 4.42
C VAL A 126 2.87 0.84 3.95
N GLU A 127 2.47 1.08 2.70
CA GLU A 127 2.26 2.42 2.15
C GLU A 127 1.10 3.15 2.84
N THR A 128 -0.03 2.49 2.96
CA THR A 128 -1.28 3.09 3.46
C THR A 128 -1.35 3.15 4.98
N GLN A 129 -0.67 2.25 5.69
CA GLN A 129 -0.75 2.06 7.16
C GLN A 129 -2.15 1.67 7.65
N GLN A 130 -3.09 1.38 6.76
CA GLN A 130 -4.50 1.13 7.05
C GLN A 130 -5.01 0.00 6.16
N LEU A 131 -5.58 -1.04 6.76
CA LEU A 131 -6.10 -2.19 6.02
C LEU A 131 -7.27 -1.82 5.11
N ASP A 132 -8.15 -0.93 5.56
CA ASP A 132 -9.31 -0.43 4.80
C ASP A 132 -8.95 0.48 3.61
N LYS A 133 -7.67 0.77 3.42
CA LYS A 133 -7.11 1.51 2.27
C LYS A 133 -6.35 0.61 1.29
N VAL A 134 -6.32 -0.68 1.55
CA VAL A 134 -5.78 -1.68 0.63
C VAL A 134 -6.93 -2.21 -0.22
N ASP A 135 -7.03 -1.76 -1.46
CA ASP A 135 -8.09 -2.18 -2.36
C ASP A 135 -7.86 -3.61 -2.89
N ALA A 136 -8.96 -4.35 -3.05
CA ALA A 136 -8.93 -5.61 -3.75
C ALA A 136 -8.52 -5.42 -5.22
N ILE A 137 -7.57 -6.23 -5.70
CA ILE A 137 -7.13 -6.19 -7.08
C ILE A 137 -8.03 -7.09 -7.92
N ALA A 138 -8.49 -6.60 -9.07
CA ALA A 138 -9.36 -7.35 -9.97
C ALA A 138 -8.77 -8.72 -10.33
N GLY A 139 -9.57 -9.78 -10.15
CA GLY A 139 -9.15 -11.18 -10.37
C GLY A 139 -8.39 -11.81 -9.21
N ALA A 140 -8.28 -11.15 -8.04
CA ALA A 140 -7.66 -11.68 -6.83
C ALA A 140 -8.57 -11.57 -5.58
N THR A 141 -9.87 -11.53 -5.75
CA THR A 141 -10.85 -11.32 -4.65
C THR A 141 -10.68 -12.33 -3.53
N VAL A 142 -10.56 -13.61 -3.84
CA VAL A 142 -10.38 -14.69 -2.85
C VAL A 142 -9.06 -14.53 -2.07
N SER A 143 -7.98 -14.16 -2.76
CA SER A 143 -6.69 -13.89 -2.10
C SER A 143 -6.77 -12.64 -1.21
N TYR A 144 -7.56 -11.65 -1.62
CA TYR A 144 -7.76 -10.44 -0.84
C TYR A 144 -8.58 -10.71 0.44
N GLU A 145 -9.61 -11.54 0.38
CA GLU A 145 -10.39 -11.96 1.57
C GLU A 145 -9.51 -12.68 2.60
N LEU A 146 -8.61 -13.55 2.15
CA LEU A 146 -7.61 -14.18 3.02
C LEU A 146 -6.65 -13.14 3.62
N PHE A 147 -6.17 -12.19 2.81
CA PHE A 147 -5.30 -11.11 3.24
C PHE A 147 -5.98 -10.24 4.30
N GLU A 148 -7.19 -9.78 4.05
CA GLU A 148 -7.97 -8.96 4.98
C GLU A 148 -8.16 -9.68 6.32
N ASN A 149 -8.53 -10.95 6.27
CA ASN A 149 -8.75 -11.77 7.45
C ASN A 149 -7.47 -11.91 8.28
N VAL A 150 -6.37 -12.36 7.68
CA VAL A 150 -5.13 -12.65 8.41
C VAL A 150 -4.44 -11.38 8.90
N VAL A 151 -4.42 -10.31 8.11
CA VAL A 151 -3.89 -9.01 8.53
C VAL A 151 -4.72 -8.41 9.67
N GLY A 152 -6.05 -8.51 9.57
CA GLY A 152 -6.94 -8.07 10.65
C GLY A 152 -6.66 -8.77 11.98
N ILE A 153 -6.33 -10.07 11.96
CA ILE A 153 -5.91 -10.82 13.16
C ILE A 153 -4.58 -10.29 13.70
N ALA A 154 -3.56 -10.14 12.86
CA ALA A 154 -2.25 -9.65 13.25
C ALA A 154 -2.28 -8.21 13.79
N LEU A 155 -3.02 -7.30 13.14
CA LEU A 155 -3.15 -5.91 13.57
C LEU A 155 -3.92 -5.76 14.87
N LYS A 156 -4.86 -6.66 15.20
CA LYS A 156 -5.51 -6.68 16.52
C LYS A 156 -4.50 -6.96 17.63
N GLN A 157 -3.50 -7.80 17.39
CA GLN A 157 -2.41 -8.08 18.37
C GLN A 157 -1.47 -6.86 18.50
N ALA A 158 -1.29 -6.12 17.42
CA ALA A 158 -0.39 -4.96 17.36
C ALA A 158 -1.00 -3.66 17.92
N LYS A 159 -2.31 -3.59 18.17
CA LYS A 159 -2.94 -2.37 18.69
C LYS A 159 -2.30 -1.93 20.00
N ALA A 160 -1.92 -0.64 20.09
CA ALA A 160 -1.63 0.01 21.34
C ALA A 160 -2.94 0.17 22.13
N GLU A 161 -2.89 -0.11 23.43
CA GLU A 161 -3.99 0.18 24.37
C GLU A 161 -4.18 1.68 24.52
#